data_0717464942e9f4018fa895e2a7cffdd5
#
_entry.id   0717464942e9f4018fa895e2a7cffdd5
#
_cell.length_a   1.000
_cell.length_b   1.000
_cell.length_c   1.000
_cell.angle_alpha   90.00
_cell.angle_beta   90.00
_cell.angle_gamma   90.00
#
_symmetry.space_group_name_H-M   'P 1'
#
loop_
_entity.id
_entity.type
_entity.pdbx_description
1 polymer ?
#
loop_
_entity_poly.entity_id
_entity_poly.type
_entity_poly.pdbx_seq_one_letter_code
_entity_poly.pdbx_strand_id
1 'polypeptide(L)'
;MQGDVVKALLEALGADVVTLPEQFGSRQVVDWSGLPGKTPRALIRPRNTDEVATAMRICNEYRQPVVTQGGLTGLVGGANVLDAELALSLDRMNHIVEIDRISGTMTVEAGTPLQVVQEAALDADLYFPLDLGARGSCTIGGNLATNAGGNRVIKYGMMRDQVLGVEAVLASGEVVGALHKMIKNNSGYDLRNLLIGSEGTLGVITSAVLRLRPRPRAVATAWCALPSYSAVTKLLEEAQAGLAAGVSAFEVMWAGYYDAVLANLPELRAPVAERYPFYVLLESVGGDPVRHAQAFEEFLGRMLEAEIVSDAALAVSESDALAFWAIRDAPGEYPKFIPDHAAFDVSFSISNVGDVAQRCDVRLRERWPQALVMIYGHLGDGNIHIVVDVPGAGKTLHGEIDDVIYDVTREFHGSVSAEHGIGTKKKAYLEFTRSDADVAAMRAVKAALDPNGILNPGKIF
;
A
#
# COMPACT_ATOMS: atom_id res chain seq x y z
N MET A 1 -13.60 -41.11 -5.60
CA MET A 1 -14.22 -40.20 -6.58
C MET A 1 -14.26 -38.82 -5.91
N GLN A 2 -13.35 -37.93 -6.24
CA GLN A 2 -13.47 -36.52 -5.83
C GLN A 2 -14.68 -35.98 -6.58
N GLY A 3 -15.78 -35.70 -5.85
CA GLY A 3 -16.92 -34.97 -6.41
C GLY A 3 -16.48 -33.63 -6.97
N ASP A 4 -17.29 -33.03 -7.85
CA ASP A 4 -16.99 -31.71 -8.40
C ASP A 4 -17.25 -30.65 -7.33
N VAL A 5 -16.18 -30.00 -6.85
CA VAL A 5 -16.24 -28.91 -5.84
C VAL A 5 -17.15 -27.76 -6.28
N VAL A 6 -17.15 -27.42 -7.59
CA VAL A 6 -17.99 -26.35 -8.12
C VAL A 6 -19.47 -26.71 -8.00
N LYS A 7 -19.82 -27.98 -8.23
CA LYS A 7 -21.18 -28.49 -8.02
C LYS A 7 -21.58 -28.41 -6.55
N ALA A 8 -20.72 -28.84 -5.62
CA ALA A 8 -20.98 -28.73 -4.18
C ALA A 8 -21.18 -27.29 -3.72
N LEU A 9 -20.38 -26.36 -4.25
CA LEU A 9 -20.54 -24.93 -3.97
C LEU A 9 -21.86 -24.38 -4.52
N LEU A 10 -22.24 -24.75 -5.75
CA LEU A 10 -23.52 -24.35 -6.35
C LEU A 10 -24.73 -24.90 -5.56
N GLU A 11 -24.64 -26.14 -5.08
CA GLU A 11 -25.71 -26.75 -4.24
C GLU A 11 -25.84 -26.05 -2.89
N ALA A 12 -24.72 -25.63 -2.27
CA ALA A 12 -24.73 -25.02 -0.94
C ALA A 12 -25.02 -23.51 -0.95
N LEU A 13 -24.52 -22.78 -1.95
CA LEU A 13 -24.54 -21.31 -1.99
C LEU A 13 -25.40 -20.73 -3.11
N GLY A 14 -25.73 -21.53 -4.11
CA GLY A 14 -26.55 -21.14 -5.26
C GLY A 14 -25.78 -20.37 -6.35
N ALA A 15 -26.40 -20.26 -7.52
CA ALA A 15 -25.85 -19.60 -8.70
C ALA A 15 -25.76 -18.07 -8.55
N ASP A 16 -26.40 -17.49 -7.55
CA ASP A 16 -26.26 -16.07 -7.23
C ASP A 16 -24.90 -15.75 -6.56
N VAL A 17 -24.32 -16.71 -5.86
CA VAL A 17 -23.02 -16.59 -5.17
C VAL A 17 -21.89 -17.20 -5.99
N VAL A 18 -22.13 -18.29 -6.70
CA VAL A 18 -21.12 -19.01 -7.49
C VAL A 18 -21.37 -18.79 -8.96
N THR A 19 -20.40 -18.17 -9.64
CA THR A 19 -20.46 -17.81 -11.07
C THR A 19 -19.44 -18.64 -11.85
N LEU A 20 -19.85 -19.20 -12.99
CA LEU A 20 -18.97 -19.97 -13.86
C LEU A 20 -18.23 -19.08 -14.87
N PRO A 21 -17.10 -19.52 -15.45
CA PRO A 21 -16.27 -18.70 -16.33
C PRO A 21 -17.01 -18.07 -17.50
N GLU A 22 -17.98 -18.79 -18.09
CA GLU A 22 -18.78 -18.32 -19.22
C GLU A 22 -19.66 -17.11 -18.87
N GLN A 23 -19.85 -16.85 -17.58
CA GLN A 23 -20.70 -15.78 -17.06
C GLN A 23 -19.89 -14.57 -16.56
N PHE A 24 -18.54 -14.59 -16.62
CA PHE A 24 -17.71 -13.50 -16.10
C PHE A 24 -17.84 -12.19 -16.92
N GLY A 25 -18.21 -12.30 -18.19
CA GLY A 25 -18.31 -11.13 -19.08
C GLY A 25 -16.96 -10.39 -19.17
N SER A 26 -16.99 -9.06 -18.97
CA SER A 26 -15.81 -8.21 -18.99
C SER A 26 -15.14 -8.04 -17.60
N ARG A 27 -15.51 -8.86 -16.61
CA ARG A 27 -14.96 -8.73 -15.26
C ARG A 27 -13.46 -8.98 -15.25
N GLN A 28 -12.72 -8.05 -14.66
CA GLN A 28 -11.31 -8.26 -14.33
C GLN A 28 -11.15 -9.35 -13.27
N VAL A 29 -10.18 -10.23 -13.47
CA VAL A 29 -9.81 -11.32 -12.55
C VAL A 29 -8.31 -11.34 -12.22
N VAL A 30 -7.56 -10.32 -12.69
CA VAL A 30 -6.13 -10.11 -12.45
C VAL A 30 -5.90 -8.75 -11.79
N ASP A 31 -4.84 -8.65 -11.00
CA ASP A 31 -4.45 -7.40 -10.34
C ASP A 31 -3.61 -6.48 -11.26
N TRP A 32 -3.21 -5.32 -10.72
CA TRP A 32 -2.44 -4.32 -11.48
C TRP A 32 -0.93 -4.62 -11.59
N SER A 33 -0.48 -5.77 -11.14
CA SER A 33 0.96 -6.15 -11.20
C SER A 33 1.51 -6.26 -12.62
N GLY A 34 0.64 -6.37 -13.62
CA GLY A 34 1.04 -6.68 -14.99
C GLY A 34 1.51 -8.14 -15.19
N LEU A 35 1.45 -8.96 -14.14
CA LEU A 35 1.78 -10.37 -14.21
C LEU A 35 0.63 -11.18 -14.81
N PRO A 36 0.92 -12.28 -15.51
CA PRO A 36 -0.13 -13.13 -16.06
C PRO A 36 -0.96 -13.78 -14.96
N GLY A 37 -2.25 -13.93 -15.22
CA GLY A 37 -3.17 -14.73 -14.41
C GLY A 37 -4.03 -15.61 -15.30
N LYS A 38 -4.54 -16.71 -14.73
CA LYS A 38 -5.48 -17.61 -15.40
C LYS A 38 -6.92 -17.28 -15.02
N THR A 39 -7.85 -17.70 -15.83
CA THR A 39 -9.28 -17.68 -15.51
C THR A 39 -9.55 -18.67 -14.37
N PRO A 40 -10.17 -18.25 -13.26
CA PRO A 40 -10.52 -19.17 -12.17
C PRO A 40 -11.56 -20.19 -12.62
N ARG A 41 -11.56 -21.37 -11.99
CA ARG A 41 -12.56 -22.45 -12.26
C ARG A 41 -13.99 -22.01 -11.96
N ALA A 42 -14.18 -21.17 -10.97
CA ALA A 42 -15.40 -20.43 -10.67
C ALA A 42 -15.05 -19.21 -9.82
N LEU A 43 -15.95 -18.23 -9.79
CA LEU A 43 -15.88 -17.05 -8.96
C LEU A 43 -16.96 -17.14 -7.88
N ILE A 44 -16.54 -17.10 -6.62
CA ILE A 44 -17.41 -17.07 -5.45
C ILE A 44 -17.55 -15.63 -4.99
N ARG A 45 -18.78 -15.12 -4.86
CA ARG A 45 -19.08 -13.75 -4.46
C ARG A 45 -20.03 -13.76 -3.26
N PRO A 46 -19.54 -14.03 -2.05
CA PRO A 46 -20.35 -14.10 -0.84
C PRO A 46 -20.94 -12.74 -0.47
N ARG A 47 -22.04 -12.76 0.26
CA ARG A 47 -22.77 -11.59 0.76
C ARG A 47 -22.52 -11.33 2.25
N ASN A 48 -21.99 -12.33 2.95
CA ASN A 48 -21.76 -12.30 4.38
C ASN A 48 -20.70 -13.32 4.80
N THR A 49 -20.26 -13.25 6.06
CA THR A 49 -19.25 -14.13 6.64
C THR A 49 -19.66 -15.61 6.63
N ASP A 50 -20.96 -15.94 6.82
CA ASP A 50 -21.44 -17.34 6.82
C ASP A 50 -21.29 -17.99 5.44
N GLU A 51 -21.50 -17.24 4.37
CA GLU A 51 -21.28 -17.73 3.00
C GLU A 51 -19.78 -17.92 2.71
N VAL A 52 -18.91 -17.05 3.24
CA VAL A 52 -17.45 -17.25 3.18
C VAL A 52 -17.06 -18.52 3.93
N ALA A 53 -17.56 -18.70 5.16
CA ALA A 53 -17.28 -19.86 5.99
C ALA A 53 -17.74 -21.17 5.31
N THR A 54 -18.91 -21.16 4.70
CA THR A 54 -19.45 -22.30 3.95
C THR A 54 -18.59 -22.62 2.73
N ALA A 55 -18.20 -21.59 1.95
CA ALA A 55 -17.32 -21.76 0.80
C ALA A 55 -15.96 -22.37 1.22
N MET A 56 -15.33 -21.80 2.27
CA MET A 56 -14.02 -22.26 2.73
C MET A 56 -14.06 -23.69 3.25
N ARG A 57 -15.10 -24.07 4.03
CA ARG A 57 -15.28 -25.45 4.50
C ARG A 57 -15.36 -26.45 3.34
N ILE A 58 -16.19 -26.15 2.33
CA ILE A 58 -16.31 -26.99 1.13
C ILE A 58 -14.97 -27.07 0.40
N CYS A 59 -14.31 -25.93 0.16
CA CYS A 59 -12.99 -25.89 -0.49
C CYS A 59 -11.96 -26.73 0.28
N ASN A 60 -11.98 -26.66 1.61
CA ASN A 60 -11.07 -27.43 2.47
C ASN A 60 -11.32 -28.94 2.40
N GLU A 61 -12.58 -29.37 2.41
CA GLU A 61 -12.98 -30.78 2.26
C GLU A 61 -12.49 -31.35 0.91
N TYR A 62 -12.59 -30.55 -0.15
CA TYR A 62 -12.16 -30.95 -1.50
C TYR A 62 -10.66 -30.66 -1.76
N ARG A 63 -9.94 -30.07 -0.80
CA ARG A 63 -8.55 -29.56 -0.97
C ARG A 63 -8.43 -28.66 -2.20
N GLN A 64 -9.45 -27.86 -2.44
CA GLN A 64 -9.51 -26.94 -3.58
C GLN A 64 -8.86 -25.59 -3.22
N PRO A 65 -7.81 -25.20 -3.92
CA PRO A 65 -7.19 -23.90 -3.73
C PRO A 65 -8.12 -22.73 -4.06
N VAL A 66 -7.99 -21.66 -3.26
CA VAL A 66 -8.80 -20.44 -3.37
C VAL A 66 -7.87 -19.23 -3.34
N VAL A 67 -8.08 -18.29 -4.27
CA VAL A 67 -7.43 -16.99 -4.29
C VAL A 67 -8.44 -15.93 -3.87
N THR A 68 -8.16 -15.26 -2.75
CA THR A 68 -9.00 -14.16 -2.24
C THR A 68 -8.73 -12.89 -3.02
N GLN A 69 -9.80 -12.21 -3.44
CA GLN A 69 -9.75 -10.98 -4.24
C GLN A 69 -10.51 -9.85 -3.55
N GLY A 70 -9.85 -8.70 -3.41
CA GLY A 70 -10.46 -7.41 -3.07
C GLY A 70 -10.66 -6.56 -4.32
N GLY A 71 -10.16 -5.32 -4.31
CA GLY A 71 -10.26 -4.36 -5.42
C GLY A 71 -9.34 -4.62 -6.62
N LEU A 72 -8.51 -5.65 -6.61
CA LEU A 72 -7.57 -6.03 -7.66
C LEU A 72 -6.54 -4.92 -8.00
N THR A 73 -6.22 -4.07 -7.06
CA THR A 73 -5.25 -2.96 -7.22
C THR A 73 -3.83 -3.34 -6.78
N GLY A 74 -3.59 -4.59 -6.42
CA GLY A 74 -2.29 -5.11 -5.99
C GLY A 74 -1.24 -5.07 -7.10
N LEU A 75 0.04 -4.92 -6.71
CA LEU A 75 1.17 -4.71 -7.62
C LEU A 75 2.17 -5.88 -7.66
N VAL A 76 1.83 -7.00 -7.01
CA VAL A 76 2.76 -8.14 -6.85
C VAL A 76 2.16 -9.50 -7.25
N GLY A 77 1.00 -9.52 -7.89
CA GLY A 77 0.34 -10.76 -8.34
C GLY A 77 -0.32 -11.55 -7.20
N GLY A 78 -0.59 -10.91 -6.06
CA GLY A 78 -1.17 -11.55 -4.88
C GLY A 78 -2.61 -12.05 -5.08
N ALA A 79 -3.37 -11.37 -5.94
CA ALA A 79 -4.77 -11.71 -6.26
C ALA A 79 -4.93 -12.51 -7.56
N ASN A 80 -3.83 -12.84 -8.26
CA ASN A 80 -3.87 -13.58 -9.52
C ASN A 80 -4.04 -15.09 -9.29
N VAL A 81 -4.97 -15.68 -10.01
CA VAL A 81 -5.11 -17.14 -10.14
C VAL A 81 -3.96 -17.66 -11.01
N LEU A 82 -3.26 -18.69 -10.56
CA LEU A 82 -2.07 -19.23 -11.23
C LEU A 82 -2.34 -20.55 -11.95
N ASP A 83 -3.27 -21.35 -11.45
CA ASP A 83 -3.59 -22.68 -12.01
C ASP A 83 -5.09 -22.94 -11.94
N ALA A 84 -5.51 -23.97 -11.24
CA ALA A 84 -6.90 -24.44 -11.14
C ALA A 84 -7.60 -23.95 -9.87
N GLU A 85 -7.23 -22.78 -9.37
CA GLU A 85 -7.86 -22.19 -8.19
C GLU A 85 -9.25 -21.65 -8.50
N LEU A 86 -10.05 -21.52 -7.44
CA LEU A 86 -11.25 -20.69 -7.41
C LEU A 86 -10.86 -19.27 -7.02
N ALA A 87 -11.60 -18.28 -7.50
CA ALA A 87 -11.51 -16.91 -6.98
C ALA A 87 -12.64 -16.66 -5.97
N LEU A 88 -12.32 -16.02 -4.84
CA LEU A 88 -13.28 -15.58 -3.85
C LEU A 88 -13.20 -14.05 -3.75
N SER A 89 -14.20 -13.36 -4.30
CA SER A 89 -14.26 -11.90 -4.32
C SER A 89 -15.20 -11.38 -3.25
N LEU A 90 -14.71 -10.47 -2.42
CA LEU A 90 -15.49 -9.85 -1.33
C LEU A 90 -16.24 -8.58 -1.77
N ASP A 91 -16.34 -8.30 -3.07
CA ASP A 91 -16.94 -7.09 -3.63
C ASP A 91 -18.42 -6.86 -3.30
N ARG A 92 -19.13 -7.90 -2.84
CA ARG A 92 -20.53 -7.81 -2.37
C ARG A 92 -20.64 -7.57 -0.87
N MET A 93 -19.56 -7.71 -0.12
CA MET A 93 -19.46 -7.42 1.31
C MET A 93 -18.87 -6.00 1.46
N ASN A 94 -19.64 -4.98 1.13
CA ASN A 94 -19.15 -3.61 0.92
C ASN A 94 -19.91 -2.55 1.73
N HIS A 95 -20.48 -2.91 2.87
CA HIS A 95 -21.26 -2.01 3.71
C HIS A 95 -20.45 -1.45 4.87
N ILE A 96 -20.77 -0.21 5.24
CA ILE A 96 -20.43 0.35 6.54
C ILE A 96 -21.53 -0.09 7.52
N VAL A 97 -21.13 -0.92 8.48
CA VAL A 97 -22.07 -1.51 9.45
C VAL A 97 -22.44 -0.51 10.54
N GLU A 98 -21.46 0.27 11.01
CA GLU A 98 -21.63 1.22 12.11
C GLU A 98 -20.55 2.29 12.11
N ILE A 99 -20.91 3.51 12.52
CA ILE A 99 -19.99 4.59 12.88
C ILE A 99 -20.31 5.05 14.30
N ASP A 100 -19.35 4.82 15.22
CA ASP A 100 -19.43 5.28 16.60
C ASP A 100 -18.55 6.53 16.76
N ARG A 101 -19.22 7.70 16.77
CA ARG A 101 -18.52 9.01 16.87
C ARG A 101 -17.85 9.22 18.23
N ILE A 102 -18.39 8.63 19.30
CA ILE A 102 -17.86 8.79 20.65
C ILE A 102 -16.58 7.98 20.80
N SER A 103 -16.61 6.73 20.38
CA SER A 103 -15.43 5.85 20.41
C SER A 103 -14.43 6.16 19.30
N GLY A 104 -14.81 6.94 18.27
CA GLY A 104 -14.01 7.21 17.09
C GLY A 104 -13.73 5.91 16.33
N THR A 105 -14.76 5.11 16.08
CA THR A 105 -14.62 3.82 15.38
C THR A 105 -15.63 3.67 14.26
N MET A 106 -15.27 2.89 13.24
CA MET A 106 -16.15 2.49 12.15
C MET A 106 -16.01 0.99 11.94
N THR A 107 -17.12 0.26 11.94
CA THR A 107 -17.17 -1.16 11.58
C THR A 107 -17.56 -1.28 10.12
N VAL A 108 -16.74 -1.98 9.33
CA VAL A 108 -16.92 -2.12 7.88
C VAL A 108 -16.72 -3.54 7.42
N GLU A 109 -17.40 -3.92 6.35
CA GLU A 109 -17.11 -5.16 5.62
C GLU A 109 -15.86 -5.02 4.74
N ALA A 110 -15.16 -6.11 4.51
CA ALA A 110 -13.84 -6.12 3.85
C ALA A 110 -13.83 -5.66 2.38
N GLY A 111 -14.95 -5.79 1.68
CA GLY A 111 -15.10 -5.32 0.29
C GLY A 111 -15.43 -3.83 0.16
N THR A 112 -15.57 -3.09 1.28
CA THR A 112 -15.85 -1.64 1.23
C THR A 112 -14.68 -0.89 0.62
N PRO A 113 -14.89 -0.05 -0.42
CA PRO A 113 -13.85 0.79 -0.99
C PRO A 113 -13.30 1.80 0.02
N LEU A 114 -11.99 2.07 -0.04
CA LEU A 114 -11.34 3.02 0.85
C LEU A 114 -11.96 4.42 0.78
N GLN A 115 -12.26 4.90 -0.42
CA GLN A 115 -12.88 6.22 -0.61
C GLN A 115 -14.24 6.34 0.09
N VAL A 116 -15.07 5.30 0.05
CA VAL A 116 -16.37 5.28 0.74
C VAL A 116 -16.19 5.41 2.26
N VAL A 117 -15.17 4.75 2.82
CA VAL A 117 -14.82 4.84 4.24
C VAL A 117 -14.35 6.25 4.60
N GLN A 118 -13.51 6.87 3.77
CA GLN A 118 -13.00 8.22 3.97
C GLN A 118 -14.14 9.26 3.94
N GLU A 119 -15.01 9.19 2.93
CA GLU A 119 -16.17 10.09 2.79
C GLU A 119 -17.13 9.96 3.98
N ALA A 120 -17.48 8.73 4.37
CA ALA A 120 -18.34 8.50 5.53
C ALA A 120 -17.72 8.96 6.86
N ALA A 121 -16.40 8.85 7.01
CA ALA A 121 -15.71 9.40 8.18
C ALA A 121 -15.81 10.94 8.22
N LEU A 122 -15.61 11.61 7.06
CA LEU A 122 -15.71 13.07 6.95
C LEU A 122 -17.13 13.57 7.22
N ASP A 123 -18.16 12.86 6.74
CA ASP A 123 -19.57 13.18 7.01
C ASP A 123 -19.90 13.07 8.51
N ALA A 124 -19.20 12.19 9.23
CA ALA A 124 -19.30 12.04 10.67
C ALA A 124 -18.42 13.05 11.46
N ASP A 125 -17.76 14.00 10.78
CA ASP A 125 -16.78 14.94 11.37
C ASP A 125 -15.55 14.23 11.97
N LEU A 126 -15.21 13.08 11.41
CA LEU A 126 -14.05 12.27 11.74
C LEU A 126 -13.15 12.11 10.50
N TYR A 127 -12.03 11.41 10.67
CA TYR A 127 -11.04 11.23 9.61
C TYR A 127 -10.48 9.81 9.62
N PHE A 128 -10.45 9.14 8.47
CA PHE A 128 -9.72 7.90 8.27
C PHE A 128 -8.46 8.19 7.45
N PRO A 129 -7.26 8.06 8.03
CA PRO A 129 -6.05 8.67 7.48
C PRO A 129 -5.32 7.83 6.42
N LEU A 130 -5.71 6.57 6.17
CA LEU A 130 -5.11 5.80 5.08
C LEU A 130 -5.35 6.52 3.76
N ASP A 131 -4.29 6.79 2.98
CA ASP A 131 -4.38 7.50 1.71
C ASP A 131 -3.50 6.82 0.66
N LEU A 132 -4.16 6.30 -0.38
CA LEU A 132 -3.57 5.53 -1.48
C LEU A 132 -4.06 6.07 -2.82
N GLY A 133 -3.21 6.02 -3.84
CA GLY A 133 -3.60 6.42 -5.19
C GLY A 133 -4.81 5.66 -5.75
N ALA A 134 -4.98 4.40 -5.36
CA ALA A 134 -6.09 3.53 -5.79
C ALA A 134 -7.35 3.63 -4.91
N ARG A 135 -7.54 4.70 -4.12
CA ARG A 135 -8.61 4.84 -3.09
C ARG A 135 -10.03 4.52 -3.58
N GLY A 136 -10.33 4.83 -4.84
CA GLY A 136 -11.65 4.55 -5.43
C GLY A 136 -11.92 3.08 -5.73
N SER A 137 -10.87 2.25 -5.81
CA SER A 137 -10.97 0.84 -6.23
C SER A 137 -10.44 -0.14 -5.20
N CYS A 138 -9.42 0.23 -4.40
CA CYS A 138 -8.91 -0.63 -3.34
C CYS A 138 -9.96 -0.79 -2.23
N THR A 139 -9.96 -1.96 -1.59
CA THR A 139 -10.93 -2.31 -0.54
C THR A 139 -10.24 -2.48 0.81
N ILE A 140 -10.98 -2.28 1.88
CA ILE A 140 -10.46 -2.39 3.25
C ILE A 140 -9.81 -3.77 3.50
N GLY A 141 -10.43 -4.87 3.06
CA GLY A 141 -9.86 -6.21 3.19
C GLY A 141 -8.54 -6.38 2.42
N GLY A 142 -8.45 -5.79 1.23
CA GLY A 142 -7.20 -5.76 0.44
C GLY A 142 -6.11 -4.96 1.16
N ASN A 143 -6.45 -3.76 1.66
CA ASN A 143 -5.53 -2.91 2.41
C ASN A 143 -5.04 -3.57 3.71
N LEU A 144 -5.90 -4.34 4.38
CA LEU A 144 -5.54 -5.16 5.55
C LEU A 144 -4.62 -6.31 5.14
N ALA A 145 -4.95 -7.04 4.08
CA ALA A 145 -4.19 -8.19 3.63
C ALA A 145 -2.73 -7.84 3.28
N THR A 146 -2.48 -6.64 2.75
CA THR A 146 -1.13 -6.15 2.43
C THR A 146 -0.53 -5.25 3.51
N ASN A 147 -1.28 -4.94 4.58
CA ASN A 147 -0.89 -3.91 5.57
C ASN A 147 -0.50 -2.60 4.88
N ALA A 148 -1.38 -2.06 4.05
CA ALA A 148 -1.10 -0.92 3.19
C ALA A 148 -0.63 0.32 3.97
N GLY A 149 0.28 1.07 3.36
CA GLY A 149 0.82 2.32 3.89
C GLY A 149 0.21 3.55 3.22
N GLY A 150 1.05 4.37 2.60
CA GLY A 150 0.68 5.58 1.85
C GLY A 150 1.20 6.87 2.48
N ASN A 151 0.78 8.00 1.93
CA ASN A 151 1.38 9.32 2.18
C ASN A 151 1.31 9.81 3.64
N ARG A 152 0.51 9.18 4.51
CA ARG A 152 0.24 9.63 5.88
C ARG A 152 0.86 8.75 6.97
N VAL A 153 1.66 7.76 6.59
CA VAL A 153 2.27 6.79 7.52
C VAL A 153 3.11 7.45 8.59
N ILE A 154 3.87 8.49 8.25
CA ILE A 154 4.70 9.24 9.20
C ILE A 154 3.92 9.73 10.43
N LYS A 155 2.63 10.05 10.29
CA LYS A 155 1.78 10.54 11.37
C LYS A 155 0.88 9.48 11.98
N TYR A 156 0.31 8.63 11.16
CA TYR A 156 -0.80 7.78 11.57
C TYR A 156 -0.47 6.29 11.58
N GLY A 157 0.70 5.91 11.08
CA GLY A 157 1.10 4.51 10.91
C GLY A 157 0.45 3.86 9.68
N MET A 158 0.78 2.59 9.47
CA MET A 158 0.24 1.76 8.39
C MET A 158 -1.20 1.29 8.71
N MET A 159 -1.83 0.55 7.80
CA MET A 159 -3.18 0.02 7.99
C MET A 159 -3.35 -0.73 9.32
N ARG A 160 -2.35 -1.47 9.78
CA ARG A 160 -2.31 -2.18 11.06
C ARG A 160 -2.61 -1.27 12.26
N ASP A 161 -2.07 -0.05 12.25
CA ASP A 161 -2.21 0.95 13.32
C ASP A 161 -3.59 1.62 13.33
N GLN A 162 -4.34 1.47 12.22
CA GLN A 162 -5.67 2.03 12.02
C GLN A 162 -6.80 1.05 12.37
N VAL A 163 -6.49 -0.15 12.89
CA VAL A 163 -7.47 -1.23 13.09
C VAL A 163 -7.48 -1.70 14.54
N LEU A 164 -8.68 -1.81 15.13
CA LEU A 164 -8.89 -2.27 16.49
C LEU A 164 -9.35 -3.74 16.55
N GLY A 165 -10.11 -4.18 15.55
CA GLY A 165 -10.63 -5.54 15.46
C GLY A 165 -10.71 -6.04 14.03
N VAL A 166 -10.57 -7.35 13.86
CA VAL A 166 -10.71 -8.03 12.56
C VAL A 166 -11.52 -9.31 12.78
N GLU A 167 -12.44 -9.58 11.87
CA GLU A 167 -13.09 -10.87 11.71
C GLU A 167 -12.55 -11.53 10.44
N ALA A 168 -12.26 -12.82 10.52
CA ALA A 168 -11.77 -13.58 9.38
C ALA A 168 -12.24 -15.03 9.40
N VAL A 169 -12.26 -15.65 8.22
CA VAL A 169 -12.56 -17.07 8.04
C VAL A 169 -11.27 -17.82 7.72
N LEU A 170 -10.95 -18.85 8.51
CA LEU A 170 -9.81 -19.73 8.29
C LEU A 170 -10.06 -20.73 7.14
N ALA A 171 -9.02 -21.44 6.74
CA ALA A 171 -9.14 -22.51 5.75
C ALA A 171 -10.16 -23.59 6.15
N SER A 172 -10.33 -23.89 7.44
CA SER A 172 -11.32 -24.84 7.97
C SER A 172 -12.78 -24.37 7.82
N GLY A 173 -13.00 -23.08 7.52
CA GLY A 173 -14.32 -22.46 7.56
C GLY A 173 -14.71 -21.92 8.94
N GLU A 174 -13.82 -22.02 9.94
CA GLU A 174 -14.06 -21.42 11.25
C GLU A 174 -13.89 -19.91 11.18
N VAL A 175 -14.81 -19.18 11.84
CA VAL A 175 -14.75 -17.73 11.98
C VAL A 175 -13.93 -17.41 13.23
N VAL A 176 -12.89 -16.61 13.04
CA VAL A 176 -11.98 -16.20 14.13
C VAL A 176 -11.88 -14.68 14.19
N GLY A 177 -11.35 -14.21 15.32
CA GLY A 177 -11.22 -12.80 15.61
C GLY A 177 -12.47 -12.24 16.27
N ALA A 178 -12.43 -10.93 16.53
CA ALA A 178 -13.57 -10.23 17.09
C ALA A 178 -13.52 -8.75 16.68
N LEU A 179 -14.70 -8.20 16.45
CA LEU A 179 -14.87 -6.78 16.10
C LEU A 179 -14.82 -5.90 17.36
N HIS A 180 -13.72 -6.01 18.09
CA HIS A 180 -13.48 -5.23 19.30
C HIS A 180 -13.24 -3.75 18.97
N LYS A 181 -13.85 -2.86 19.76
CA LYS A 181 -13.68 -1.41 19.66
C LYS A 181 -12.68 -0.85 20.69
N MET A 182 -12.19 -1.70 21.58
CA MET A 182 -11.28 -1.30 22.65
C MET A 182 -9.85 -1.16 22.12
N ILE A 183 -9.17 -0.09 22.52
CA ILE A 183 -7.75 0.13 22.23
C ILE A 183 -6.87 -0.87 22.99
N LYS A 184 -7.26 -1.20 24.25
CA LYS A 184 -6.50 -2.13 25.10
C LYS A 184 -7.20 -3.49 25.16
N ASN A 185 -6.55 -4.52 24.62
CA ASN A 185 -6.98 -5.91 24.75
C ASN A 185 -5.75 -6.84 24.75
N ASN A 186 -5.40 -7.35 25.90
CA ASN A 186 -4.28 -8.28 26.12
C ASN A 186 -4.77 -9.71 26.42
N SER A 187 -5.95 -10.10 25.91
CA SER A 187 -6.57 -11.40 26.18
C SER A 187 -6.07 -12.45 25.18
N GLY A 188 -4.84 -12.90 25.31
CA GLY A 188 -4.22 -13.93 24.47
C GLY A 188 -3.38 -13.37 23.32
N TYR A 189 -3.12 -14.20 22.30
CA TYR A 189 -2.37 -13.79 21.10
C TYR A 189 -3.16 -12.81 20.24
N ASP A 190 -2.46 -11.85 19.65
CA ASP A 190 -3.06 -10.88 18.73
C ASP A 190 -3.25 -11.49 17.34
N LEU A 191 -4.36 -12.20 17.15
CA LEU A 191 -4.73 -12.81 15.86
C LEU A 191 -4.97 -11.76 14.77
N ARG A 192 -5.42 -10.54 15.14
CA ARG A 192 -5.60 -9.43 14.22
C ARG A 192 -4.28 -9.11 13.51
N ASN A 193 -3.21 -8.91 14.28
CA ASN A 193 -1.90 -8.59 13.72
C ASN A 193 -1.23 -9.76 12.99
N LEU A 194 -1.67 -10.99 13.23
CA LEU A 194 -1.25 -12.15 12.46
C LEU A 194 -1.90 -12.20 11.06
N LEU A 195 -3.18 -11.81 10.98
CA LEU A 195 -3.95 -11.79 9.72
C LEU A 195 -3.60 -10.58 8.84
N ILE A 196 -3.34 -9.40 9.45
CA ILE A 196 -2.96 -8.19 8.73
C ILE A 196 -1.55 -8.35 8.14
N GLY A 197 -1.42 -8.15 6.83
CA GLY A 197 -0.16 -8.34 6.10
C GLY A 197 0.12 -9.80 5.71
N SER A 198 -0.86 -10.70 5.86
CA SER A 198 -0.74 -12.11 5.47
C SER A 198 -1.05 -12.38 4.00
N GLU A 199 -1.42 -11.38 3.23
CA GLU A 199 -1.79 -11.47 1.81
C GLU A 199 -2.82 -12.57 1.51
N GLY A 200 -3.78 -12.77 2.43
CA GLY A 200 -4.83 -13.79 2.31
C GLY A 200 -4.34 -15.24 2.48
N THR A 201 -3.09 -15.46 2.89
CA THR A 201 -2.53 -16.81 3.05
C THR A 201 -2.90 -17.48 4.37
N LEU A 202 -3.33 -16.72 5.40
CA LEU A 202 -3.68 -17.23 6.72
C LEU A 202 -5.19 -17.25 7.00
N GLY A 203 -5.97 -16.49 6.26
CA GLY A 203 -7.42 -16.39 6.41
C GLY A 203 -8.01 -15.38 5.46
N VAL A 204 -9.32 -15.42 5.29
CA VAL A 204 -10.12 -14.48 4.51
C VAL A 204 -10.70 -13.44 5.46
N ILE A 205 -10.18 -12.21 5.46
CA ILE A 205 -10.72 -11.13 6.29
C ILE A 205 -12.09 -10.72 5.75
N THR A 206 -13.11 -10.73 6.60
CA THR A 206 -14.51 -10.46 6.23
C THR A 206 -15.01 -9.10 6.73
N SER A 207 -14.52 -8.66 7.90
CA SER A 207 -14.92 -7.39 8.50
C SER A 207 -13.80 -6.81 9.36
N ALA A 208 -13.83 -5.50 9.57
CA ALA A 208 -12.87 -4.80 10.44
C ALA A 208 -13.52 -3.67 11.23
N VAL A 209 -12.93 -3.37 12.39
CA VAL A 209 -13.18 -2.15 13.16
C VAL A 209 -12.02 -1.20 12.93
N LEU A 210 -12.29 -0.12 12.22
CA LEU A 210 -11.34 0.94 11.91
C LEU A 210 -11.31 1.98 13.03
N ARG A 211 -10.13 2.52 13.31
CA ARG A 211 -9.93 3.61 14.24
C ARG A 211 -9.96 4.94 13.49
N LEU A 212 -10.97 5.75 13.76
CA LEU A 212 -11.09 7.09 13.22
C LEU A 212 -10.37 8.11 14.11
N ARG A 213 -9.97 9.20 13.50
CA ARG A 213 -9.32 10.35 14.16
C ARG A 213 -10.22 11.56 14.11
N PRO A 214 -10.05 12.55 15.00
CA PRO A 214 -10.67 13.86 14.81
C PRO A 214 -10.26 14.44 13.45
N ARG A 215 -11.20 15.01 12.72
CA ARG A 215 -10.93 15.67 11.45
C ARG A 215 -9.96 16.84 11.66
N PRO A 216 -8.82 16.90 10.94
CA PRO A 216 -7.94 18.06 10.94
C PRO A 216 -8.70 19.30 10.48
N ARG A 217 -8.54 20.41 11.22
CA ARG A 217 -9.21 21.69 10.91
C ARG A 217 -8.31 22.61 10.09
N ALA A 218 -7.03 22.33 10.08
CA ALA A 218 -6.01 23.07 9.34
C ALA A 218 -5.07 22.09 8.65
N VAL A 219 -4.70 22.42 7.42
CA VAL A 219 -3.66 21.75 6.64
C VAL A 219 -2.75 22.84 6.09
N ALA A 220 -1.46 22.70 6.23
CA ALA A 220 -0.46 23.59 5.63
C ALA A 220 0.50 22.73 4.81
N THR A 221 0.71 23.12 3.56
CA THR A 221 1.53 22.38 2.58
C THR A 221 2.57 23.31 1.97
N ALA A 222 3.81 22.86 1.89
CA ALA A 222 4.87 23.58 1.22
C ALA A 222 5.66 22.64 0.29
N TRP A 223 6.19 23.24 -0.75
CA TRP A 223 7.20 22.65 -1.62
C TRP A 223 8.55 23.27 -1.26
N CYS A 224 9.51 22.46 -0.79
CA CYS A 224 10.82 22.88 -0.38
C CYS A 224 11.87 22.36 -1.37
N ALA A 225 12.82 23.22 -1.75
CA ALA A 225 13.97 22.85 -2.58
C ALA A 225 15.23 22.81 -1.71
N LEU A 226 16.03 21.76 -1.85
CA LEU A 226 17.16 21.49 -0.94
C LEU A 226 18.46 21.19 -1.70
N PRO A 227 19.63 21.61 -1.15
CA PRO A 227 20.91 21.49 -1.82
C PRO A 227 21.56 20.10 -1.68
N SER A 228 21.14 19.28 -0.71
CA SER A 228 21.76 17.99 -0.42
C SER A 228 20.83 17.07 0.34
N TYR A 229 21.14 15.75 0.34
CA TYR A 229 20.40 14.78 1.15
C TYR A 229 20.53 15.03 2.66
N SER A 230 21.69 15.53 3.11
CA SER A 230 21.86 15.93 4.52
C SER A 230 20.94 17.10 4.92
N ALA A 231 20.67 18.02 4.00
CA ALA A 231 19.68 19.07 4.22
C ALA A 231 18.24 18.52 4.29
N VAL A 232 17.92 17.49 3.48
CA VAL A 232 16.64 16.80 3.52
C VAL A 232 16.41 16.12 4.87
N THR A 233 17.38 15.38 5.38
CA THR A 233 17.27 14.72 6.70
C THR A 233 17.22 15.74 7.84
N LYS A 234 17.95 16.85 7.72
CA LYS A 234 17.90 17.94 8.70
C LYS A 234 16.54 18.63 8.71
N LEU A 235 15.94 18.89 7.54
CA LEU A 235 14.59 19.43 7.45
C LEU A 235 13.57 18.50 8.11
N LEU A 236 13.69 17.18 7.93
CA LEU A 236 12.81 16.19 8.57
C LEU A 236 12.93 16.25 10.11
N GLU A 237 14.17 16.28 10.62
CA GLU A 237 14.44 16.39 12.07
C GLU A 237 13.82 17.66 12.66
N GLU A 238 14.06 18.80 12.03
CA GLU A 238 13.52 20.09 12.46
C GLU A 238 11.99 20.15 12.34
N ALA A 239 11.40 19.55 11.30
CA ALA A 239 9.94 19.51 11.13
C ALA A 239 9.27 18.65 12.20
N GLN A 240 9.85 17.49 12.53
CA GLN A 240 9.33 16.62 13.59
C GLN A 240 9.43 17.27 14.97
N ALA A 241 10.49 18.02 15.24
CA ALA A 241 10.68 18.73 16.50
C ALA A 241 9.87 20.04 16.60
N GLY A 242 9.80 20.78 15.51
CA GLY A 242 9.32 22.18 15.50
C GLY A 242 7.86 22.37 15.15
N LEU A 243 7.23 21.43 14.46
CA LEU A 243 5.81 21.51 14.10
C LEU A 243 4.96 20.78 15.14
N ALA A 244 4.43 21.52 16.10
CA ALA A 244 3.69 20.99 17.26
C ALA A 244 2.49 20.09 16.92
N ALA A 245 1.87 20.27 15.75
CA ALA A 245 0.76 19.45 15.26
C ALA A 245 1.24 18.14 14.62
N GLY A 246 2.53 18.01 14.39
CA GLY A 246 3.16 16.88 13.72
C GLY A 246 3.03 16.92 12.20
N VAL A 247 4.08 16.46 11.56
CA VAL A 247 4.16 16.30 10.12
C VAL A 247 3.16 15.23 9.68
N SER A 248 2.34 15.50 8.67
CA SER A 248 1.38 14.54 8.11
C SER A 248 1.86 13.88 6.83
N ALA A 249 2.75 14.56 6.08
CA ALA A 249 3.46 13.99 4.94
C ALA A 249 4.84 14.62 4.81
N PHE A 250 5.81 13.83 4.38
CA PHE A 250 7.17 14.25 4.07
C PHE A 250 7.66 13.44 2.86
N GLU A 251 7.40 13.98 1.68
CA GLU A 251 7.63 13.32 0.40
C GLU A 251 8.89 13.86 -0.26
N VAL A 252 9.91 13.04 -0.38
CA VAL A 252 11.16 13.44 -1.04
C VAL A 252 11.17 13.05 -2.51
N MET A 253 11.72 13.92 -3.35
CA MET A 253 11.90 13.68 -4.78
C MET A 253 13.32 14.11 -5.17
N TRP A 254 14.04 13.23 -5.85
CA TRP A 254 15.33 13.55 -6.49
C TRP A 254 15.08 14.33 -7.78
N ALA A 255 16.06 15.15 -8.18
CA ALA A 255 15.98 15.94 -9.39
C ALA A 255 15.61 15.11 -10.65
N GLY A 256 16.12 13.88 -10.74
CA GLY A 256 15.80 13.00 -11.88
C GLY A 256 14.32 12.68 -12.01
N TYR A 257 13.63 12.49 -10.89
CA TYR A 257 12.17 12.34 -10.88
C TYR A 257 11.45 13.62 -11.30
N TYR A 258 11.81 14.73 -10.64
CA TYR A 258 11.19 16.03 -10.86
C TYR A 258 11.31 16.49 -12.33
N ASP A 259 12.53 16.40 -12.89
CA ASP A 259 12.80 16.76 -14.27
C ASP A 259 12.01 15.89 -15.26
N ALA A 260 11.97 14.56 -15.04
CA ALA A 260 11.24 13.65 -15.90
C ALA A 260 9.71 13.91 -15.88
N VAL A 261 9.16 14.17 -14.71
CA VAL A 261 7.73 14.48 -14.55
C VAL A 261 7.37 15.77 -15.28
N LEU A 262 8.08 16.87 -15.03
CA LEU A 262 7.77 18.15 -15.67
C LEU A 262 8.01 18.18 -17.18
N ALA A 263 9.02 17.42 -17.65
CA ALA A 263 9.30 17.33 -19.10
C ALA A 263 8.19 16.58 -19.87
N ASN A 264 7.52 15.61 -19.23
CA ASN A 264 6.54 14.74 -19.89
C ASN A 264 5.08 15.07 -19.56
N LEU A 265 4.83 15.91 -18.54
CA LEU A 265 3.48 16.33 -18.13
C LEU A 265 3.40 17.86 -18.15
N PRO A 266 3.21 18.48 -19.32
CA PRO A 266 3.29 19.93 -19.52
C PRO A 266 2.17 20.72 -18.83
N GLU A 267 1.12 20.05 -18.37
CA GLU A 267 0.06 20.63 -17.53
C GLU A 267 0.54 20.96 -16.10
N LEU A 268 1.60 20.31 -15.62
CA LEU A 268 2.19 20.56 -14.30
C LEU A 268 3.14 21.77 -14.34
N ARG A 269 3.12 22.56 -13.29
CA ARG A 269 3.95 23.75 -13.18
C ARG A 269 4.96 23.60 -12.05
N ALA A 270 6.22 23.97 -12.34
CA ALA A 270 7.27 24.02 -11.33
C ALA A 270 6.88 24.97 -10.19
N PRO A 271 6.87 24.53 -8.91
CA PRO A 271 6.57 25.39 -7.77
C PRO A 271 7.66 26.43 -7.49
N VAL A 272 8.92 26.14 -7.86
CA VAL A 272 10.08 27.01 -7.71
C VAL A 272 10.75 27.22 -9.05
N ALA A 273 11.41 28.39 -9.24
CA ALA A 273 11.94 28.80 -10.55
C ALA A 273 13.26 28.07 -10.91
N GLU A 274 14.11 27.81 -9.92
CA GLU A 274 15.41 27.21 -10.14
C GLU A 274 15.41 25.70 -9.92
N ARG A 275 16.39 25.02 -10.52
CA ARG A 275 16.56 23.58 -10.39
C ARG A 275 17.46 23.25 -9.20
N TYR A 276 17.02 22.30 -8.36
CA TYR A 276 17.74 21.83 -7.18
C TYR A 276 17.93 20.30 -7.20
N PRO A 277 18.89 19.76 -6.44
CA PRO A 277 19.14 18.32 -6.38
C PRO A 277 17.99 17.54 -5.73
N PHE A 278 17.29 18.16 -4.77
CA PHE A 278 16.20 17.52 -4.01
C PHE A 278 15.02 18.47 -3.83
N TYR A 279 13.85 17.86 -3.79
CA TYR A 279 12.60 18.54 -3.46
C TYR A 279 11.87 17.76 -2.37
N VAL A 280 11.19 18.47 -1.49
CA VAL A 280 10.34 17.89 -0.45
C VAL A 280 8.98 18.57 -0.48
N LEU A 281 7.92 17.76 -0.60
CA LEU A 281 6.57 18.18 -0.26
C LEU A 281 6.39 17.90 1.23
N LEU A 282 6.28 18.99 2.00
CA LEU A 282 6.06 18.96 3.45
C LEU A 282 4.62 19.35 3.74
N GLU A 283 3.90 18.49 4.46
CA GLU A 283 2.55 18.81 4.92
C GLU A 283 2.43 18.61 6.42
N SER A 284 1.72 19.53 7.05
CA SER A 284 1.41 19.50 8.48
C SER A 284 -0.06 19.80 8.71
N VAL A 285 -0.65 19.18 9.74
CA VAL A 285 -2.06 19.34 10.08
C VAL A 285 -2.23 19.86 11.51
N GLY A 286 -3.27 20.64 11.74
CA GLY A 286 -3.55 21.29 13.03
C GLY A 286 -5.03 21.46 13.34
N GLY A 287 -5.30 21.99 14.53
CA GLY A 287 -6.68 22.25 15.03
C GLY A 287 -7.18 23.68 14.84
N ASP A 288 -6.26 24.66 14.79
CA ASP A 288 -6.59 26.08 14.63
C ASP A 288 -5.98 26.59 13.31
N PRO A 289 -6.79 26.95 12.31
CA PRO A 289 -6.27 27.33 10.99
C PRO A 289 -5.30 28.51 11.00
N VAL A 290 -5.59 29.53 11.78
CA VAL A 290 -4.80 30.78 11.80
C VAL A 290 -3.45 30.54 12.47
N ARG A 291 -3.47 29.96 13.67
CA ARG A 291 -2.24 29.69 14.42
C ARG A 291 -1.36 28.65 13.72
N HIS A 292 -2.01 27.67 13.08
CA HIS A 292 -1.28 26.62 12.38
C HIS A 292 -0.57 27.15 11.14
N ALA A 293 -1.26 27.98 10.32
CA ALA A 293 -0.66 28.61 9.15
C ALA A 293 0.52 29.49 9.53
N GLN A 294 0.34 30.35 10.56
CA GLN A 294 1.42 31.22 11.06
C GLN A 294 2.64 30.41 11.56
N ALA A 295 2.42 29.37 12.38
CA ALA A 295 3.50 28.54 12.90
C ALA A 295 4.26 27.79 11.80
N PHE A 296 3.54 27.38 10.75
CA PHE A 296 4.14 26.70 9.60
C PHE A 296 4.98 27.68 8.76
N GLU A 297 4.48 28.88 8.51
CA GLU A 297 5.23 29.93 7.80
C GLU A 297 6.49 30.38 8.58
N GLU A 298 6.36 30.58 9.89
CA GLU A 298 7.50 30.90 10.76
C GLU A 298 8.54 29.75 10.77
N PHE A 299 8.09 28.49 10.74
CA PHE A 299 8.98 27.34 10.63
C PHE A 299 9.76 27.36 9.31
N LEU A 300 9.08 27.55 8.18
CA LEU A 300 9.74 27.63 6.87
C LEU A 300 10.72 28.79 6.80
N GLY A 301 10.36 29.97 7.35
CA GLY A 301 11.24 31.11 7.44
C GLY A 301 12.56 30.79 8.16
N ARG A 302 12.48 30.11 9.30
CA ARG A 302 13.69 29.65 10.01
C ARG A 302 14.52 28.66 9.20
N MET A 303 13.89 27.76 8.42
CA MET A 303 14.62 26.79 7.59
C MET A 303 15.35 27.46 6.42
N LEU A 304 14.78 28.52 5.87
CA LEU A 304 15.41 29.35 4.85
C LEU A 304 16.56 30.19 5.43
N GLU A 305 16.34 30.83 6.59
CA GLU A 305 17.39 31.61 7.29
C GLU A 305 18.59 30.74 7.71
N ALA A 306 18.34 29.48 8.08
CA ALA A 306 19.38 28.51 8.43
C ALA A 306 20.02 27.83 7.20
N GLU A 307 19.67 28.24 5.98
CA GLU A 307 20.14 27.66 4.71
C GLU A 307 19.95 26.13 4.60
N ILE A 308 19.01 25.56 5.38
CA ILE A 308 18.61 24.15 5.27
C ILE A 308 17.75 23.97 4.00
N VAL A 309 16.81 24.90 3.78
CA VAL A 309 16.00 25.02 2.57
C VAL A 309 16.57 26.15 1.72
N SER A 310 16.83 25.88 0.43
CA SER A 310 17.37 26.88 -0.50
C SER A 310 16.28 27.76 -1.10
N ASP A 311 15.09 27.20 -1.35
CA ASP A 311 13.92 27.91 -1.88
C ASP A 311 12.64 27.16 -1.44
N ALA A 312 11.53 27.85 -1.31
CA ALA A 312 10.26 27.25 -0.91
C ALA A 312 9.06 27.98 -1.52
N ALA A 313 8.02 27.20 -1.87
CA ALA A 313 6.71 27.69 -2.21
C ALA A 313 5.69 27.20 -1.16
N LEU A 314 4.97 28.13 -0.56
CA LEU A 314 3.87 27.84 0.37
C LEU A 314 2.56 27.78 -0.40
N ALA A 315 1.76 26.72 -0.20
CA ALA A 315 0.41 26.66 -0.73
C ALA A 315 -0.49 27.65 0.04
N VAL A 316 -0.99 28.65 -0.67
CA VAL A 316 -1.90 29.66 -0.12
C VAL A 316 -3.37 29.35 -0.38
N SER A 317 -3.62 28.31 -1.16
CA SER A 317 -4.95 27.78 -1.48
C SER A 317 -4.93 26.24 -1.56
N GLU A 318 -6.12 25.63 -1.49
CA GLU A 318 -6.28 24.20 -1.75
C GLU A 318 -5.81 23.81 -3.16
N SER A 319 -6.03 24.68 -4.14
CA SER A 319 -5.58 24.50 -5.52
C SER A 319 -4.05 24.42 -5.63
N ASP A 320 -3.32 25.24 -4.85
CA ASP A 320 -1.86 25.19 -4.82
C ASP A 320 -1.37 23.89 -4.20
N ALA A 321 -1.97 23.48 -3.08
CA ALA A 321 -1.65 22.20 -2.45
C ALA A 321 -1.88 21.02 -3.40
N LEU A 322 -3.02 21.00 -4.09
CA LEU A 322 -3.34 19.99 -5.10
C LEU A 322 -2.34 20.01 -6.27
N ALA A 323 -1.88 21.19 -6.69
CA ALA A 323 -0.87 21.30 -7.75
C ALA A 323 0.49 20.72 -7.30
N PHE A 324 0.90 20.92 -6.04
CA PHE A 324 2.12 20.31 -5.49
C PHE A 324 1.97 18.77 -5.41
N TRP A 325 0.83 18.29 -4.89
CA TRP A 325 0.54 16.86 -4.84
C TRP A 325 0.48 16.22 -6.23
N ALA A 326 -0.02 16.92 -7.26
CA ALA A 326 -0.08 16.40 -8.62
C ALA A 326 1.32 16.07 -9.18
N ILE A 327 2.36 16.83 -8.82
CA ILE A 327 3.75 16.50 -9.18
C ILE A 327 4.18 15.22 -8.48
N ARG A 328 3.90 15.10 -7.16
CA ARG A 328 4.29 13.92 -6.38
C ARG A 328 3.51 12.67 -6.80
N ASP A 329 2.26 12.81 -7.17
CA ASP A 329 1.35 11.71 -7.54
C ASP A 329 1.39 11.37 -9.05
N ALA A 330 2.34 11.92 -9.79
CA ALA A 330 2.57 11.65 -11.21
C ALA A 330 2.86 10.16 -11.58
N PRO A 331 3.21 9.22 -10.65
CA PRO A 331 3.37 7.81 -11.01
C PRO A 331 2.19 7.17 -11.73
N GLY A 332 0.96 7.63 -11.52
CA GLY A 332 -0.21 7.19 -12.28
C GLY A 332 -0.13 7.49 -13.78
N GLU A 333 0.73 8.43 -14.19
CA GLU A 333 0.90 8.90 -15.55
C GLU A 333 2.08 8.23 -16.30
N TYR A 334 2.90 7.42 -15.62
CA TYR A 334 4.06 6.72 -16.22
C TYR A 334 3.73 5.94 -17.51
N PRO A 335 2.59 5.25 -17.63
CA PRO A 335 2.25 4.57 -18.88
C PRO A 335 2.23 5.46 -20.11
N LYS A 336 2.10 6.80 -19.94
CA LYS A 336 2.09 7.77 -21.06
C LYS A 336 3.49 8.00 -21.65
N PHE A 337 4.57 7.87 -20.86
CA PHE A 337 5.91 8.19 -21.32
C PHE A 337 6.98 7.13 -21.06
N ILE A 338 6.76 6.21 -20.09
CA ILE A 338 7.63 5.06 -19.81
C ILE A 338 6.79 3.78 -19.60
N PRO A 339 6.09 3.29 -20.63
CA PRO A 339 5.13 2.19 -20.48
C PRO A 339 5.74 0.86 -20.00
N ASP A 340 7.03 0.66 -20.24
CA ASP A 340 7.76 -0.57 -19.93
C ASP A 340 8.73 -0.45 -18.75
N HIS A 341 8.52 0.52 -17.87
CA HIS A 341 9.39 0.74 -16.70
C HIS A 341 9.34 -0.42 -15.70
N ALA A 342 10.45 -0.61 -14.97
CA ALA A 342 10.51 -1.41 -13.74
C ALA A 342 10.32 -0.49 -12.53
N ALA A 343 9.46 -0.88 -11.58
CA ALA A 343 9.16 -0.10 -10.39
C ALA A 343 9.41 -0.93 -9.13
N PHE A 344 10.07 -0.30 -8.17
CA PHE A 344 10.48 -0.86 -6.89
C PHE A 344 9.91 -0.03 -5.74
N ASP A 345 9.53 -0.75 -4.70
CA ASP A 345 9.00 -0.25 -3.45
C ASP A 345 9.83 -0.91 -2.35
N VAL A 346 10.80 -0.17 -1.81
CA VAL A 346 11.80 -0.67 -0.87
C VAL A 346 11.91 0.28 0.33
N SER A 347 12.31 -0.24 1.49
CA SER A 347 12.50 0.60 2.67
C SER A 347 13.82 0.34 3.38
N PHE A 348 14.33 1.40 4.01
CA PHE A 348 15.63 1.41 4.69
C PHE A 348 15.55 2.28 5.95
N SER A 349 16.56 2.18 6.79
CA SER A 349 16.83 3.22 7.78
C SER A 349 16.99 4.57 7.07
N ILE A 350 16.30 5.61 7.56
CA ILE A 350 16.30 6.95 6.93
C ILE A 350 17.73 7.46 6.69
N SER A 351 18.65 7.17 7.61
CA SER A 351 20.08 7.54 7.48
C SER A 351 20.77 6.94 6.26
N ASN A 352 20.30 5.79 5.76
CA ASN A 352 20.91 5.05 4.66
C ASN A 352 20.28 5.38 3.30
N VAL A 353 19.09 5.97 3.28
CA VAL A 353 18.32 6.17 2.03
C VAL A 353 19.11 6.95 0.97
N GLY A 354 19.88 7.98 1.36
CA GLY A 354 20.72 8.74 0.43
C GLY A 354 21.80 7.89 -0.23
N ASP A 355 22.50 7.07 0.56
CA ASP A 355 23.57 6.19 0.09
C ASP A 355 23.01 5.07 -0.79
N VAL A 356 21.86 4.51 -0.42
CA VAL A 356 21.12 3.52 -1.21
C VAL A 356 20.74 4.10 -2.57
N ALA A 357 20.11 5.27 -2.59
CA ALA A 357 19.69 5.92 -3.82
C ALA A 357 20.87 6.17 -4.75
N GLN A 358 21.99 6.69 -4.21
CA GLN A 358 23.23 6.89 -4.96
C GLN A 358 23.82 5.56 -5.48
N ARG A 359 23.85 4.52 -4.65
CA ARG A 359 24.38 3.20 -5.04
C ARG A 359 23.55 2.57 -6.15
N CYS A 360 22.22 2.66 -6.08
CA CYS A 360 21.32 2.19 -7.14
C CYS A 360 21.56 2.97 -8.46
N ASP A 361 21.59 4.31 -8.41
CA ASP A 361 21.78 5.12 -9.61
C ASP A 361 23.14 4.83 -10.28
N VAL A 362 24.22 4.74 -9.51
CA VAL A 362 25.57 4.41 -10.03
C VAL A 362 25.56 3.04 -10.71
N ARG A 363 25.10 1.96 -10.04
CA ARG A 363 25.12 0.60 -10.62
C ARG A 363 24.23 0.47 -11.85
N LEU A 364 23.09 1.13 -11.85
CA LEU A 364 22.19 1.12 -13.00
C LEU A 364 22.82 1.82 -14.20
N ARG A 365 23.46 2.99 -14.00
CA ARG A 365 24.10 3.75 -15.09
C ARG A 365 25.43 3.13 -15.57
N GLU A 366 26.17 2.45 -14.71
CA GLU A 366 27.33 1.66 -15.12
C GLU A 366 26.93 0.56 -16.10
N ARG A 367 25.78 -0.08 -15.90
CA ARG A 367 25.28 -1.17 -16.73
C ARG A 367 24.47 -0.67 -17.93
N TRP A 368 23.69 0.37 -17.74
CA TRP A 368 22.85 1.00 -18.77
C TRP A 368 23.01 2.54 -18.70
N PRO A 369 24.02 3.11 -19.38
CA PRO A 369 24.30 4.56 -19.29
C PRO A 369 23.14 5.47 -19.70
N GLN A 370 22.21 4.97 -20.54
CA GLN A 370 21.04 5.69 -21.00
C GLN A 370 19.80 5.50 -20.09
N ALA A 371 19.91 4.74 -18.99
CA ALA A 371 18.77 4.49 -18.11
C ALA A 371 18.22 5.79 -17.52
N LEU A 372 16.90 5.95 -17.59
CA LEU A 372 16.17 6.92 -16.78
C LEU A 372 15.93 6.31 -15.40
N VAL A 373 16.51 6.93 -14.37
CA VAL A 373 16.35 6.51 -12.98
C VAL A 373 15.62 7.62 -12.24
N MET A 374 14.43 7.32 -11.76
CA MET A 374 13.58 8.24 -11.00
C MET A 374 13.45 7.72 -9.56
N ILE A 375 13.80 8.55 -8.58
CA ILE A 375 13.77 8.20 -7.15
C ILE A 375 12.92 9.23 -6.42
N TYR A 376 11.96 8.75 -5.63
CA TYR A 376 11.08 9.55 -4.80
C TYR A 376 10.49 8.67 -3.67
N GLY A 377 9.83 9.26 -2.70
CA GLY A 377 9.13 8.42 -1.70
C GLY A 377 8.84 9.11 -0.37
N HIS A 378 8.35 8.30 0.55
CA HIS A 378 7.93 8.65 1.90
C HIS A 378 9.12 8.61 2.85
N LEU A 379 9.97 9.68 2.84
CA LEU A 379 11.20 9.63 3.65
C LEU A 379 10.91 9.49 5.14
N GLY A 380 9.78 10.03 5.60
CA GLY A 380 9.44 10.01 7.02
C GLY A 380 9.30 8.61 7.64
N ASP A 381 9.09 7.58 6.83
CA ASP A 381 9.02 6.18 7.23
C ASP A 381 10.10 5.29 6.57
N GLY A 382 11.02 5.91 5.80
CA GLY A 382 12.14 5.23 5.17
C GLY A 382 11.79 4.48 3.87
N ASN A 383 10.59 4.66 3.34
CA ASN A 383 10.17 4.08 2.07
C ASN A 383 10.62 4.94 0.90
N ILE A 384 11.23 4.32 -0.11
CA ILE A 384 11.52 4.95 -1.40
C ILE A 384 11.04 4.08 -2.56
N HIS A 385 10.54 4.78 -3.58
CA HIS A 385 10.22 4.21 -4.87
C HIS A 385 11.37 4.49 -5.84
N ILE A 386 11.82 3.45 -6.52
CA ILE A 386 12.84 3.54 -7.57
C ILE A 386 12.19 3.06 -8.85
N VAL A 387 12.19 3.90 -9.87
CA VAL A 387 11.63 3.59 -11.18
C VAL A 387 12.72 3.68 -12.21
N VAL A 388 12.87 2.62 -13.00
CA VAL A 388 13.93 2.48 -13.99
C VAL A 388 13.31 2.19 -15.35
N ASP A 389 13.64 3.02 -16.33
CA ASP A 389 13.34 2.75 -17.73
C ASP A 389 14.64 2.73 -18.52
N VAL A 390 14.83 1.70 -19.35
CA VAL A 390 15.96 1.60 -20.26
C VAL A 390 15.43 1.74 -21.68
N PRO A 391 15.60 2.90 -22.31
CA PRO A 391 15.00 3.18 -23.62
C PRO A 391 15.32 2.11 -24.65
N GLY A 392 14.27 1.58 -25.30
CA GLY A 392 14.37 0.57 -26.36
C GLY A 392 14.54 -0.88 -25.87
N ALA A 393 14.66 -1.13 -24.55
CA ALA A 393 14.80 -2.47 -24.02
C ALA A 393 13.46 -3.18 -23.74
N GLY A 394 12.40 -2.40 -23.56
CA GLY A 394 11.10 -2.92 -23.11
C GLY A 394 11.25 -3.65 -21.77
N LYS A 395 10.43 -4.68 -21.55
CA LYS A 395 10.45 -5.47 -20.28
C LYS A 395 11.56 -6.55 -20.22
N THR A 396 12.39 -6.65 -21.24
CA THR A 396 13.39 -7.75 -21.32
C THR A 396 14.47 -7.66 -20.26
N LEU A 397 14.77 -6.47 -19.77
CA LEU A 397 15.79 -6.24 -18.73
C LEU A 397 15.23 -6.20 -17.30
N HIS A 398 13.91 -6.39 -17.09
CA HIS A 398 13.34 -6.27 -15.74
C HIS A 398 14.04 -7.17 -14.72
N GLY A 399 14.30 -8.45 -15.05
CA GLY A 399 14.99 -9.37 -14.14
C GLY A 399 16.40 -8.91 -13.77
N GLU A 400 17.14 -8.34 -14.72
CA GLU A 400 18.49 -7.83 -14.45
C GLU A 400 18.47 -6.52 -13.63
N ILE A 401 17.43 -5.68 -13.83
CA ILE A 401 17.19 -4.48 -13.03
C ILE A 401 16.76 -4.87 -11.61
N ASP A 402 15.88 -5.88 -11.48
CA ASP A 402 15.46 -6.44 -10.20
C ASP A 402 16.70 -6.91 -9.39
N ASP A 403 17.62 -7.64 -10.01
CA ASP A 403 18.84 -8.12 -9.36
C ASP A 403 19.70 -6.95 -8.83
N VAL A 404 19.88 -5.88 -9.63
CA VAL A 404 20.66 -4.71 -9.20
C VAL A 404 20.03 -4.05 -7.96
N ILE A 405 18.72 -3.79 -8.00
CA ILE A 405 18.03 -3.08 -6.92
C ILE A 405 17.95 -3.95 -5.66
N TYR A 406 17.59 -5.22 -5.78
CA TYR A 406 17.46 -6.09 -4.60
C TYR A 406 18.82 -6.50 -4.03
N ASP A 407 19.90 -6.58 -4.81
CA ASP A 407 21.25 -6.74 -4.27
C ASP A 407 21.69 -5.54 -3.42
N VAL A 408 21.40 -4.30 -3.87
CA VAL A 408 21.64 -3.09 -3.05
C VAL A 408 20.75 -3.14 -1.80
N THR A 409 19.47 -3.55 -1.94
CA THR A 409 18.57 -3.68 -0.79
C THR A 409 19.13 -4.64 0.25
N ARG A 410 19.67 -5.78 -0.15
CA ARG A 410 20.33 -6.76 0.73
C ARG A 410 21.58 -6.18 1.40
N GLU A 411 22.45 -5.47 0.63
CA GLU A 411 23.67 -4.85 1.17
C GLU A 411 23.40 -3.87 2.30
N PHE A 412 22.32 -3.11 2.19
CA PHE A 412 21.91 -2.11 3.20
C PHE A 412 20.90 -2.65 4.22
N HIS A 413 20.67 -3.97 4.26
CA HIS A 413 19.71 -4.61 5.16
C HIS A 413 18.30 -4.01 5.10
N GLY A 414 17.86 -3.63 3.88
CA GLY A 414 16.56 -3.05 3.64
C GLY A 414 15.46 -4.08 3.47
N SER A 415 14.23 -3.60 3.28
CA SER A 415 13.09 -4.44 2.92
C SER A 415 12.85 -4.44 1.41
N VAL A 416 12.68 -5.61 0.83
CA VAL A 416 12.34 -5.77 -0.60
C VAL A 416 10.90 -5.32 -0.90
N SER A 417 10.10 -5.09 0.12
CA SER A 417 8.75 -4.54 -0.03
C SER A 417 8.39 -3.72 1.19
N ALA A 418 8.19 -2.42 1.00
CA ALA A 418 7.72 -1.51 2.04
C ALA A 418 6.18 -1.60 2.21
N GLU A 419 5.43 -1.56 1.10
CA GLU A 419 3.97 -1.45 1.09
C GLU A 419 3.27 -2.54 0.27
N HIS A 420 3.84 -2.94 -0.90
CA HIS A 420 3.14 -3.73 -1.90
C HIS A 420 2.89 -5.19 -1.51
N GLY A 421 3.62 -5.73 -0.54
CA GLY A 421 3.65 -7.15 -0.21
C GLY A 421 4.66 -7.93 -1.09
N ILE A 422 4.67 -9.24 -0.94
CA ILE A 422 5.56 -10.17 -1.65
C ILE A 422 4.85 -10.77 -2.87
N GLY A 423 3.63 -11.23 -2.69
CA GLY A 423 2.84 -11.89 -3.74
C GLY A 423 3.58 -13.03 -4.40
N THR A 424 3.54 -13.04 -5.74
CA THR A 424 4.35 -13.93 -6.58
C THR A 424 5.60 -13.24 -7.13
N LYS A 425 5.56 -11.90 -7.27
CA LYS A 425 6.61 -11.11 -7.93
C LYS A 425 7.91 -11.09 -7.15
N LYS A 426 7.85 -10.95 -5.82
CA LYS A 426 9.01 -10.72 -4.95
C LYS A 426 9.45 -11.97 -4.17
N LYS A 427 8.85 -13.14 -4.43
CA LYS A 427 9.17 -14.41 -3.72
C LYS A 427 10.65 -14.78 -3.73
N ALA A 428 11.32 -14.63 -4.88
CA ALA A 428 12.73 -14.94 -5.04
C ALA A 428 13.65 -14.07 -4.16
N TYR A 429 13.16 -12.93 -3.71
CA TYR A 429 13.92 -11.95 -2.92
C TYR A 429 13.51 -11.91 -1.44
N LEU A 430 12.56 -12.75 -0.99
CA LEU A 430 12.09 -12.76 0.39
C LEU A 430 13.25 -12.94 1.40
N GLU A 431 14.18 -13.85 1.09
CA GLU A 431 15.34 -14.18 1.92
C GLU A 431 16.39 -13.05 1.98
N PHE A 432 16.27 -12.01 1.15
CA PHE A 432 17.11 -10.80 1.26
C PHE A 432 16.71 -9.93 2.45
N THR A 433 15.46 -10.05 2.90
CA THR A 433 14.93 -9.32 4.07
C THR A 433 14.71 -10.23 5.28
N ARG A 434 14.46 -11.52 5.07
CA ARG A 434 14.10 -12.48 6.12
C ARG A 434 15.16 -13.56 6.26
N SER A 435 15.49 -13.90 7.49
CA SER A 435 16.35 -15.05 7.78
C SER A 435 15.63 -16.39 7.50
N ASP A 436 16.39 -17.47 7.32
CA ASP A 436 15.83 -18.83 7.19
C ASP A 436 14.93 -19.18 8.38
N ALA A 437 15.28 -18.72 9.59
CA ALA A 437 14.50 -18.96 10.79
C ALA A 437 13.15 -18.20 10.75
N ASP A 438 13.13 -16.96 10.23
CA ASP A 438 11.88 -16.20 10.03
C ASP A 438 10.98 -16.92 9.01
N VAL A 439 11.54 -17.33 7.88
CA VAL A 439 10.79 -18.04 6.83
C VAL A 439 10.23 -19.37 7.37
N ALA A 440 11.03 -20.13 8.14
CA ALA A 440 10.59 -21.37 8.77
C ALA A 440 9.44 -21.13 9.76
N ALA A 441 9.51 -20.07 10.58
CA ALA A 441 8.45 -19.70 11.50
C ALA A 441 7.16 -19.29 10.77
N MET A 442 7.26 -18.49 9.70
CA MET A 442 6.11 -18.10 8.88
C MET A 442 5.45 -19.33 8.23
N ARG A 443 6.24 -20.29 7.70
CA ARG A 443 5.73 -21.56 7.16
C ARG A 443 5.04 -22.41 8.22
N ALA A 444 5.55 -22.45 9.44
CA ALA A 444 4.92 -23.16 10.55
C ALA A 444 3.54 -22.56 10.91
N VAL A 445 3.43 -21.21 10.95
CA VAL A 445 2.16 -20.53 11.16
C VAL A 445 1.17 -20.83 10.02
N LYS A 446 1.63 -20.77 8.76
CA LYS A 446 0.81 -21.13 7.60
C LYS A 446 0.29 -22.55 7.70
N ALA A 447 1.14 -23.53 8.00
CA ALA A 447 0.77 -24.94 8.12
C ALA A 447 -0.22 -25.20 9.27
N ALA A 448 -0.13 -24.43 10.36
CA ALA A 448 -1.06 -24.54 11.49
C ALA A 448 -2.47 -24.04 11.16
N LEU A 449 -2.59 -22.92 10.40
CA LEU A 449 -3.88 -22.29 10.07
C LEU A 449 -4.47 -22.79 8.75
N ASP A 450 -3.65 -23.32 7.86
CA ASP A 450 -4.06 -23.86 6.55
C ASP A 450 -3.29 -25.16 6.24
N PRO A 451 -3.58 -26.26 6.94
CA PRO A 451 -2.85 -27.52 6.80
C PRO A 451 -3.00 -28.16 5.41
N ASN A 452 -4.05 -27.84 4.67
CA ASN A 452 -4.27 -28.33 3.31
C ASN A 452 -3.68 -27.40 2.23
N GLY A 453 -3.14 -26.22 2.60
CA GLY A 453 -2.50 -25.28 1.68
C GLY A 453 -3.46 -24.68 0.66
N ILE A 454 -4.72 -24.48 1.00
CA ILE A 454 -5.74 -24.01 0.05
C ILE A 454 -5.81 -22.48 -0.09
N LEU A 455 -5.37 -21.71 0.92
CA LEU A 455 -5.46 -20.26 0.92
C LEU A 455 -4.29 -19.63 0.16
N ASN A 456 -4.60 -18.90 -0.90
CA ASN A 456 -3.64 -18.14 -1.73
C ASN A 456 -2.34 -18.90 -2.01
N PRO A 457 -2.40 -20.11 -2.59
CA PRO A 457 -1.21 -20.94 -2.79
C PRO A 457 -0.18 -20.25 -3.69
N GLY A 458 1.11 -20.49 -3.41
CA GLY A 458 2.21 -19.95 -4.21
C GLY A 458 2.48 -18.45 -4.01
N LYS A 459 1.82 -17.77 -3.06
CA LYS A 459 2.12 -16.40 -2.65
C LYS A 459 3.02 -16.42 -1.40
N ILE A 460 3.85 -15.40 -1.26
CA ILE A 460 4.83 -15.17 -0.21
C ILE A 460 6.00 -16.16 -0.26
N PHE A 461 5.76 -17.50 -0.16
CA PHE A 461 6.80 -18.54 -0.20
C PHE A 461 6.39 -19.81 -0.92
#